data_be6086c49a5345816c2ea9b9f82d8c1d
#
_entry.id   be6086c49a5345816c2ea9b9f82d8c1d
#
_cell.length_a   1.000
_cell.length_b   1.000
_cell.length_c   1.000
_cell.angle_alpha   90.00
_cell.angle_beta   90.00
_cell.angle_gamma   90.00
#
_symmetry.space_group_name_H-M   'P 1'
#
loop_
_entity.id
_entity.type
_entity.pdbx_description
1 polymer ?
#
loop_
_entity_poly.entity_id
_entity_poly.type
_entity_poly.pdbx_seq_one_letter_code
_entity_poly.pdbx_strand_id
1 'polypeptide(L)'
;MSDEEQIGKVIDEMYAMISGPAGPRDWSRQDHCFTPDARQIRTWVDEAGRPQRLTMSLADYEANTTPFFAANAFYEIETARRIDLFGNIAHVWSAYEARSSLDDVEPERRGINSIQLFRDADQGWRIVAMIWDNER
;
A
#
# COMPACT_ATOMS: atom_id res chain seq x y z
N MET A 1 -11.31 20.57 -3.06
CA MET A 1 -11.06 19.16 -3.39
C MET A 1 -12.06 18.30 -2.65
N SER A 2 -12.75 17.41 -3.36
CA SER A 2 -13.71 16.49 -2.76
C SER A 2 -13.01 15.47 -1.84
N ASP A 3 -13.78 14.82 -0.98
CA ASP A 3 -13.26 13.71 -0.15
C ASP A 3 -12.69 12.58 -1.02
N GLU A 4 -13.38 12.22 -2.09
CA GLU A 4 -12.91 11.18 -3.01
C GLU A 4 -11.59 11.55 -3.68
N GLU A 5 -11.41 12.80 -4.08
CA GLU A 5 -10.16 13.29 -4.66
C GLU A 5 -9.03 13.29 -3.64
N GLN A 6 -9.30 13.66 -2.39
CA GLN A 6 -8.31 13.61 -1.31
C GLN A 6 -7.89 12.18 -1.01
N ILE A 7 -8.85 11.27 -0.91
CA ILE A 7 -8.58 9.84 -0.70
C ILE A 7 -7.73 9.31 -1.85
N GLY A 8 -8.09 9.64 -3.09
CA GLY A 8 -7.34 9.24 -4.28
C GLY A 8 -5.88 9.68 -4.22
N LYS A 9 -5.62 10.91 -3.77
CA LYS A 9 -4.25 11.42 -3.63
C LYS A 9 -3.46 10.65 -2.57
N VAL A 10 -4.10 10.28 -1.46
CA VAL A 10 -3.45 9.46 -0.42
C VAL A 10 -3.03 8.11 -0.99
N ILE A 11 -3.92 7.46 -1.74
CA ILE A 11 -3.62 6.18 -2.38
C ILE A 11 -2.48 6.33 -3.40
N ASP A 12 -2.55 7.36 -4.26
CA ASP A 12 -1.52 7.62 -5.26
C ASP A 12 -0.14 7.82 -4.59
N GLU A 13 -0.11 8.58 -3.50
CA GLU A 13 1.12 8.82 -2.74
C GLU A 13 1.67 7.55 -2.11
N MET A 14 0.81 6.70 -1.59
CA MET A 14 1.22 5.41 -1.03
C MET A 14 1.93 4.54 -2.07
N TYR A 15 1.37 4.41 -3.29
CA TYR A 15 2.00 3.66 -4.36
C TYR A 15 3.30 4.30 -4.84
N ALA A 16 3.33 5.63 -4.96
CA ALA A 16 4.51 6.35 -5.43
C ALA A 16 5.68 6.22 -4.44
N MET A 17 5.40 6.25 -3.14
CA MET A 17 6.43 6.19 -2.10
C MET A 17 7.26 4.91 -2.17
N ILE A 18 6.64 3.77 -2.45
CA ILE A 18 7.32 2.47 -2.46
C ILE A 18 7.89 2.10 -3.83
N SER A 19 7.54 2.84 -4.87
CA SER A 19 7.93 2.52 -6.25
C SER A 19 9.19 3.28 -6.65
N GLY A 20 10.08 2.60 -7.39
CA GLY A 20 11.29 3.24 -7.91
C GLY A 20 12.40 2.25 -8.24
N PRO A 21 13.53 2.77 -8.73
CA PRO A 21 14.71 1.94 -8.97
C PRO A 21 15.27 1.38 -7.66
N ALA A 22 16.19 0.42 -7.75
CA ALA A 22 16.88 -0.10 -6.56
C ALA A 22 17.55 1.07 -5.82
N GLY A 23 17.36 1.12 -4.50
CA GLY A 23 17.90 2.18 -3.67
C GLY A 23 16.95 2.53 -2.52
N PRO A 24 17.32 3.55 -1.74
CA PRO A 24 16.50 3.95 -0.60
C PRO A 24 15.17 4.55 -1.01
N ARG A 25 14.18 4.45 -0.13
CA ARG A 25 12.89 5.15 -0.21
C ARG A 25 12.88 6.32 0.77
N ASP A 26 12.06 7.32 0.48
CA ASP A 26 11.82 8.42 1.41
C ASP A 26 10.66 8.05 2.35
N TRP A 27 10.98 7.43 3.47
CA TRP A 27 9.98 6.95 4.43
C TRP A 27 9.26 8.08 5.17
N SER A 28 9.78 9.32 5.13
CA SER A 28 9.07 10.48 5.69
C SER A 28 7.73 10.72 4.98
N ARG A 29 7.57 10.23 3.76
CA ARG A 29 6.32 10.31 2.99
C ARG A 29 5.19 9.49 3.62
N GLN A 30 5.48 8.56 4.53
CA GLN A 30 4.45 7.83 5.28
C GLN A 30 3.52 8.79 6.03
N ASP A 31 4.04 9.93 6.50
CA ASP A 31 3.24 10.93 7.22
C ASP A 31 2.13 11.55 6.37
N HIS A 32 2.26 11.49 5.06
CA HIS A 32 1.25 11.99 4.12
C HIS A 32 0.19 10.96 3.78
N CYS A 33 0.38 9.72 4.17
CA CYS A 33 -0.50 8.60 3.81
C CYS A 33 -1.18 7.94 4.99
N PHE A 34 -0.45 7.80 6.11
CA PHE A 34 -0.84 6.93 7.22
C PHE A 34 -0.99 7.71 8.52
N THR A 35 -1.90 7.22 9.40
CA THR A 35 -1.86 7.63 10.80
C THR A 35 -0.62 7.01 11.45
N PRO A 36 -0.09 7.63 12.54
CA PRO A 36 1.13 7.11 13.19
C PRO A 36 0.99 5.68 13.72
N ASP A 37 -0.21 5.28 14.08
CA ASP A 37 -0.52 3.95 14.62
C ASP A 37 -1.07 2.98 13.57
N ALA A 38 -0.98 3.33 12.30
CA ALA A 38 -1.49 2.50 11.21
C ALA A 38 -0.87 1.10 11.21
N ARG A 39 -1.63 0.14 10.68
CA ARG A 39 -1.15 -1.24 10.52
C ARG A 39 -1.17 -1.62 9.06
N GLN A 40 -0.09 -2.28 8.65
CA GLN A 40 0.05 -2.85 7.33
C GLN A 40 0.17 -4.36 7.49
N ILE A 41 -0.70 -5.10 6.84
CA ILE A 41 -0.85 -6.54 7.05
C ILE A 41 -0.59 -7.27 5.74
N ARG A 42 0.52 -7.99 5.69
CA ARG A 42 0.84 -8.85 4.56
C ARG A 42 0.22 -10.22 4.78
N THR A 43 -0.36 -10.78 3.72
CA THR A 43 -0.87 -12.16 3.75
C THR A 43 -0.18 -13.01 2.69
N TRP A 44 -0.16 -14.31 2.91
CA TRP A 44 0.35 -15.30 1.98
C TRP A 44 -0.18 -16.67 2.37
N VAL A 45 0.17 -17.66 1.57
CA VAL A 45 -0.14 -19.05 1.85
C VAL A 45 1.18 -19.80 1.99
N ASP A 46 1.31 -20.62 3.03
CA ASP A 46 2.51 -21.42 3.24
C ASP A 46 2.52 -22.65 2.32
N GLU A 47 3.58 -23.47 2.43
CA GLU A 47 3.74 -24.67 1.61
C GLU A 47 2.62 -25.70 1.81
N ALA A 48 1.98 -25.69 2.99
CA ALA A 48 0.86 -26.59 3.30
C ALA A 48 -0.49 -26.02 2.86
N GLY A 49 -0.50 -24.85 2.19
CA GLY A 49 -1.72 -24.17 1.76
C GLY A 49 -2.44 -23.43 2.87
N ARG A 50 -1.80 -23.15 3.98
CA ARG A 50 -2.40 -22.45 5.12
C ARG A 50 -2.23 -20.95 4.99
N PRO A 51 -3.32 -20.17 5.15
CA PRO A 51 -3.21 -18.71 5.19
C PRO A 51 -2.34 -18.24 6.35
N GLN A 52 -1.45 -17.30 6.05
CA GLN A 52 -0.56 -16.67 7.01
C GLN A 52 -0.71 -15.15 6.92
N ARG A 53 -0.42 -14.45 8.01
CA ARG A 53 -0.37 -12.98 8.00
C ARG A 53 0.75 -12.46 8.90
N LEU A 54 1.24 -11.28 8.53
CA LEU A 54 2.20 -10.52 9.34
C LEU A 54 1.65 -9.11 9.50
N THR A 55 1.34 -8.72 10.73
CA THR A 55 0.87 -7.37 11.05
C THR A 55 2.05 -6.49 11.43
N MET A 56 2.21 -5.37 10.73
CA MET A 56 3.35 -4.48 10.86
C MET A 56 2.91 -3.07 11.23
N SER A 57 3.67 -2.41 12.11
CA SER A 57 3.64 -0.96 12.25
C SER A 57 4.32 -0.32 11.04
N LEU A 58 4.29 1.01 10.93
CA LEU A 58 5.04 1.73 9.89
C LEU A 58 6.54 1.43 9.98
N ALA A 59 7.09 1.42 11.19
CA ALA A 59 8.50 1.12 11.40
C ALA A 59 8.85 -0.33 11.02
N ASP A 60 7.97 -1.28 11.34
CA ASP A 60 8.16 -2.68 10.96
C ASP A 60 8.15 -2.85 9.45
N TYR A 61 7.24 -2.18 8.76
CA TYR A 61 7.15 -2.24 7.30
C TYR A 61 8.44 -1.71 6.66
N GLU A 62 8.91 -0.54 7.11
CA GLU A 62 10.18 0.04 6.67
C GLU A 62 11.33 -0.94 6.87
N ALA A 63 11.47 -1.51 8.07
CA ALA A 63 12.53 -2.46 8.38
C ALA A 63 12.47 -3.73 7.53
N ASN A 64 11.28 -4.24 7.29
CA ASN A 64 11.07 -5.46 6.49
C ASN A 64 11.37 -5.26 5.00
N THR A 65 11.06 -4.08 4.46
CA THR A 65 11.13 -3.84 3.01
C THR A 65 12.43 -3.18 2.57
N THR A 66 13.11 -2.46 3.45
CA THR A 66 14.34 -1.73 3.10
C THR A 66 15.39 -2.60 2.42
N PRO A 67 15.73 -3.81 2.91
CA PRO A 67 16.72 -4.65 2.23
C PRO A 67 16.30 -5.05 0.81
N PHE A 68 15.02 -5.34 0.62
CA PHE A 68 14.50 -5.70 -0.70
C PHE A 68 14.58 -4.54 -1.67
N PHE A 69 14.15 -3.34 -1.27
CA PHE A 69 14.20 -2.15 -2.12
C PHE A 69 15.62 -1.70 -2.40
N ALA A 70 16.55 -1.90 -1.47
CA ALA A 70 17.95 -1.58 -1.69
C ALA A 70 18.55 -2.42 -2.82
N ALA A 71 18.12 -3.67 -2.94
CA ALA A 71 18.68 -4.64 -3.88
C ALA A 71 17.89 -4.74 -5.20
N ASN A 72 16.63 -4.26 -5.23
CA ASN A 72 15.73 -4.51 -6.36
C ASN A 72 14.96 -3.25 -6.74
N ALA A 73 14.87 -3.00 -8.05
CA ALA A 73 13.87 -2.08 -8.57
C ALA A 73 12.48 -2.68 -8.31
N PHE A 74 11.52 -1.83 -7.93
CA PHE A 74 10.18 -2.27 -7.62
C PHE A 74 9.17 -1.19 -7.98
N TYR A 75 8.17 -1.56 -8.75
CA TYR A 75 7.10 -0.66 -9.18
C TYR A 75 5.76 -1.33 -8.91
N GLU A 76 4.98 -0.73 -8.01
CA GLU A 76 3.62 -1.17 -7.75
C GLU A 76 2.65 -0.18 -8.40
N ILE A 77 1.89 -0.65 -9.38
CA ILE A 77 1.01 0.16 -10.21
C ILE A 77 -0.43 -0.23 -9.94
N GLU A 78 -1.23 0.75 -9.55
CA GLU A 78 -2.66 0.53 -9.36
C GLU A 78 -3.35 0.36 -10.72
N THR A 79 -4.15 -0.70 -10.85
CA THR A 79 -4.87 -1.02 -12.08
C THR A 79 -6.37 -0.77 -11.99
N ALA A 80 -6.94 -0.75 -10.78
CA ALA A 80 -8.35 -0.46 -10.55
C ALA A 80 -8.57 0.02 -9.12
N ARG A 81 -9.62 0.81 -8.92
CA ARG A 81 -9.93 1.40 -7.62
C ARG A 81 -11.43 1.51 -7.43
N ARG A 82 -11.92 1.10 -6.27
CA ARG A 82 -13.27 1.39 -5.81
C ARG A 82 -13.20 2.04 -4.43
N ILE A 83 -13.83 3.19 -4.29
CA ILE A 83 -13.89 3.95 -3.03
C ILE A 83 -15.31 3.88 -2.49
N ASP A 84 -15.48 3.42 -1.26
CA ASP A 84 -16.71 3.49 -0.51
C ASP A 84 -16.51 4.48 0.64
N LEU A 85 -17.38 5.46 0.74
CA LEU A 85 -17.24 6.60 1.66
C LEU A 85 -18.49 6.73 2.53
N PHE A 86 -18.30 6.87 3.84
CA PHE A 86 -19.37 7.19 4.76
C PHE A 86 -18.86 8.05 5.92
N GLY A 87 -19.23 9.33 5.93
CA GLY A 87 -18.85 10.24 7.02
C GLY A 87 -17.31 10.34 7.15
N ASN A 88 -16.80 9.93 8.29
CA ASN A 88 -15.38 10.02 8.60
C ASN A 88 -14.59 8.77 8.26
N ILE A 89 -15.21 7.79 7.62
CA ILE A 89 -14.54 6.55 7.23
C ILE A 89 -14.66 6.31 5.73
N ALA A 90 -13.64 5.65 5.20
CA ALA A 90 -13.63 5.21 3.81
C ALA A 90 -12.94 3.86 3.68
N HIS A 91 -13.32 3.14 2.64
CA HIS A 91 -12.66 1.90 2.24
C HIS A 91 -12.27 2.01 0.78
N VAL A 92 -11.04 1.59 0.45
CA VAL A 92 -10.58 1.52 -0.93
C VAL A 92 -10.19 0.08 -1.24
N TRP A 93 -10.85 -0.49 -2.24
CA TRP A 93 -10.50 -1.77 -2.84
C TRP A 93 -9.63 -1.46 -4.03
N SER A 94 -8.32 -1.68 -3.89
CA SER A 94 -7.31 -1.22 -4.83
C SER A 94 -6.57 -2.41 -5.44
N ALA A 95 -6.74 -2.62 -6.73
CA ALA A 95 -6.03 -3.68 -7.46
C ALA A 95 -4.69 -3.14 -7.94
N TYR A 96 -3.65 -3.96 -7.89
CA TYR A 96 -2.30 -3.57 -8.28
C TYR A 96 -1.57 -4.65 -9.08
N GLU A 97 -0.54 -4.21 -9.78
CA GLU A 97 0.49 -5.04 -10.39
C GLU A 97 1.84 -4.65 -9.81
N ALA A 98 2.68 -5.62 -9.50
CA ALA A 98 4.06 -5.40 -9.08
C ALA A 98 5.02 -5.80 -10.19
N ARG A 99 5.96 -4.92 -10.54
CA ARG A 99 6.89 -5.08 -11.65
C ARG A 99 8.32 -4.78 -11.19
N SER A 100 9.30 -5.49 -11.76
CA SER A 100 10.72 -5.16 -11.59
C SER A 100 11.13 -4.03 -12.54
N SER A 101 10.43 -3.88 -13.66
CA SER A 101 10.64 -2.83 -14.66
C SER A 101 9.30 -2.41 -15.23
N LEU A 102 9.14 -1.11 -15.50
CA LEU A 102 7.95 -0.59 -16.15
C LEU A 102 7.77 -1.12 -17.58
N ASP A 103 8.85 -1.60 -18.20
CA ASP A 103 8.85 -2.15 -19.55
C ASP A 103 8.53 -3.65 -19.61
N ASP A 104 8.39 -4.32 -18.49
CA ASP A 104 8.05 -5.73 -18.45
C ASP A 104 6.70 -5.99 -19.12
N VAL A 105 6.64 -7.02 -19.99
CA VAL A 105 5.40 -7.39 -20.67
C VAL A 105 4.38 -7.88 -19.68
N GLU A 106 4.80 -8.69 -18.69
CA GLU A 106 3.93 -9.22 -17.64
C GLU A 106 4.44 -8.74 -16.27
N PRO A 107 3.53 -8.45 -15.34
CA PRO A 107 3.93 -8.16 -13.96
C PRO A 107 4.43 -9.44 -13.28
N GLU A 108 5.26 -9.27 -12.26
CA GLU A 108 5.70 -10.38 -11.42
C GLU A 108 4.57 -10.93 -10.57
N ARG A 109 3.63 -10.06 -10.18
CA ARG A 109 2.44 -10.45 -9.41
C ARG A 109 1.35 -9.42 -9.57
N ARG A 110 0.13 -9.87 -9.27
CA ARG A 110 -1.07 -9.04 -9.16
C ARG A 110 -1.69 -9.29 -7.81
N GLY A 111 -2.40 -8.32 -7.28
CA GLY A 111 -3.06 -8.47 -6.00
C GLY A 111 -4.06 -7.38 -5.71
N ILE A 112 -4.56 -7.42 -4.49
CA ILE A 112 -5.52 -6.44 -3.97
C ILE A 112 -5.01 -5.89 -2.65
N ASN A 113 -5.07 -4.58 -2.51
CA ASN A 113 -4.95 -3.87 -1.25
C ASN A 113 -6.35 -3.51 -0.77
N SER A 114 -6.75 -4.00 0.41
CA SER A 114 -7.96 -3.59 1.11
C SER A 114 -7.57 -2.53 2.13
N ILE A 115 -8.04 -1.30 1.93
CA ILE A 115 -7.51 -0.13 2.63
C ILE A 115 -8.61 0.57 3.40
N GLN A 116 -8.41 0.78 4.69
CA GLN A 116 -9.30 1.52 5.58
C GLN A 116 -8.71 2.89 5.85
N LEU A 117 -9.53 3.94 5.70
CA LEU A 117 -9.10 5.32 5.94
C LEU A 117 -10.02 6.01 6.94
N PHE A 118 -9.46 7.00 7.62
CA PHE A 118 -10.14 7.87 8.56
C PHE A 118 -9.85 9.33 8.20
N ARG A 119 -10.88 10.17 8.35
CA ARG A 119 -10.72 11.62 8.15
C ARG A 119 -10.28 12.27 9.46
N ASP A 120 -8.98 12.51 9.58
CA ASP A 120 -8.39 13.19 10.73
C ASP A 120 -8.71 14.67 10.68
N ALA A 121 -9.02 15.26 11.85
CA ALA A 121 -9.39 16.67 11.94
C ALA A 121 -8.28 17.63 11.48
N ASP A 122 -7.03 17.26 11.71
CA ASP A 122 -5.87 18.11 11.42
C ASP A 122 -5.18 17.72 10.12
N GLN A 123 -5.09 16.41 9.83
CA GLN A 123 -4.31 15.88 8.71
C GLN A 123 -5.15 15.55 7.47
N GLY A 124 -6.49 15.51 7.60
CA GLY A 124 -7.35 15.03 6.53
C GLY A 124 -7.37 13.50 6.45
N TRP A 125 -7.65 12.98 5.27
CA TRP A 125 -7.75 11.53 5.08
C TRP A 125 -6.40 10.85 5.25
N ARG A 126 -6.39 9.77 6.05
CA ARG A 126 -5.19 8.95 6.30
C ARG A 126 -5.58 7.48 6.39
N ILE A 127 -4.67 6.62 5.95
CA ILE A 127 -4.82 5.17 6.07
C ILE A 127 -4.59 4.77 7.53
N VAL A 128 -5.53 4.04 8.10
CA VAL A 128 -5.42 3.50 9.47
C VAL A 128 -5.06 2.03 9.48
N ALA A 129 -5.42 1.31 8.42
CA ALA A 129 -5.06 -0.11 8.25
C ALA A 129 -5.15 -0.49 6.78
N MET A 130 -4.29 -1.39 6.35
CA MET A 130 -4.40 -2.03 5.06
C MET A 130 -3.93 -3.47 5.14
N ILE A 131 -4.59 -4.31 4.38
CA ILE A 131 -4.26 -5.73 4.27
C ILE A 131 -4.25 -6.09 2.79
N TRP A 132 -3.30 -6.92 2.38
CA TRP A 132 -3.19 -7.29 0.97
C TRP A 132 -2.88 -8.76 0.79
N ASP A 133 -3.27 -9.27 -0.36
CA ASP A 133 -2.95 -10.60 -0.81
C ASP A 133 -2.65 -10.59 -2.30
N ASN A 134 -1.80 -11.49 -2.71
CA ASN A 134 -1.43 -11.66 -4.10
C ASN A 134 -2.23 -12.79 -4.74
N GLU A 135 -2.52 -12.62 -6.02
CA GLU A 135 -3.13 -13.65 -6.87
C GLU A 135 -2.22 -14.89 -6.91
N ARG A 136 -2.84 -16.07 -6.86
CA ARG A 136 -2.13 -17.35 -6.88
C ARG A 136 -2.42 -18.13 -8.14
#